data_3c4a95edb2698cb52f42960313d14e80
#
_entry.id   3c4a95edb2698cb52f42960313d14e80
#
_cell.length_a   1.000
_cell.length_b   1.000
_cell.length_c   1.000
_cell.angle_alpha   90.00
_cell.angle_beta   90.00
_cell.angle_gamma   90.00
#
_symmetry.space_group_name_H-M   'P 1'
#
loop_
_entity.id
_entity.type
_entity.pdbx_description
1 polymer ?
#
loop_
_entity_poly.entity_id
_entity_poly.type
_entity_poly.pdbx_seq_one_letter_code
_entity_poly.pdbx_strand_id
1 'polypeptide(L)'
;MSKILLLGGTSDGRKLAARLHKAGFQVIYSVAGLVRMPELDCEVISGGFSQFAPERVLDKEEQNPSVSGLVSFLKTQQVALILDVTHPYAVNMSTHAVQAAEAVQIPCWRFHRPAWEMQEGDRWSSFVDWHEMLQQLRSRQGGVLLTTGQLTQSELDQLMDAVNQSAVKTTELSHGKVSQGSLDRSEPEPLRIVMRTAAPSRVELPEEIHWIKAIGPFDADNEKALLEEHGIQVVVSKNSGGKATQGKLDAARALGIEVFMLQRPELPEATRSFSDPDQVFAELIARGVHL
;
A
#
# COMPACT_ATOMS: atom_id res chain seq x y z
N MET A 1 -15.56 25.81 -16.05
CA MET A 1 -14.66 24.66 -16.26
C MET A 1 -14.93 23.65 -15.15
N SER A 2 -15.17 22.43 -15.54
CA SER A 2 -15.51 21.36 -14.59
C SER A 2 -14.29 20.95 -13.76
N LYS A 3 -14.46 20.74 -12.46
CA LYS A 3 -13.36 20.36 -11.56
C LYS A 3 -13.17 18.83 -11.56
N ILE A 4 -11.92 18.39 -11.49
CA ILE A 4 -11.53 17.00 -11.29
C ILE A 4 -11.03 16.84 -9.85
N LEU A 5 -11.68 15.95 -9.08
CA LEU A 5 -11.15 15.50 -7.81
C LEU A 5 -10.21 14.31 -8.07
N LEU A 6 -8.90 14.52 -7.89
CA LEU A 6 -7.91 13.48 -8.00
C LEU A 6 -7.58 12.94 -6.61
N LEU A 7 -7.96 11.69 -6.35
CA LEU A 7 -7.62 10.98 -5.12
C LEU A 7 -6.20 10.42 -5.26
N GLY A 8 -5.28 10.96 -4.48
CA GLY A 8 -3.85 10.78 -4.65
C GLY A 8 -3.19 9.90 -3.56
N GLY A 9 -1.94 10.24 -3.26
CA GLY A 9 -1.10 9.49 -2.30
C GLY A 9 -0.01 8.66 -2.95
N THR A 10 0.03 8.58 -4.30
CA THR A 10 1.05 7.87 -5.07
C THR A 10 1.92 8.84 -5.87
N SER A 11 3.11 8.38 -6.31
CA SER A 11 3.95 9.16 -7.23
C SER A 11 3.27 9.43 -8.57
N ASP A 12 2.47 8.47 -9.05
CA ASP A 12 1.74 8.62 -10.31
C ASP A 12 0.62 9.63 -10.17
N GLY A 13 -0.09 9.64 -9.03
CA GLY A 13 -1.11 10.65 -8.73
C GLY A 13 -0.55 12.07 -8.77
N ARG A 14 0.63 12.30 -8.17
CA ARG A 14 1.29 13.61 -8.22
C ARG A 14 1.66 14.03 -9.64
N LYS A 15 2.27 13.13 -10.41
CA LYS A 15 2.66 13.40 -11.81
C LYS A 15 1.44 13.69 -12.68
N LEU A 16 0.37 12.93 -12.50
CA LEU A 16 -0.86 13.10 -13.28
C LEU A 16 -1.56 14.41 -12.91
N ALA A 17 -1.65 14.75 -11.62
CA ALA A 17 -2.22 16.03 -11.17
C ALA A 17 -1.47 17.24 -11.75
N ALA A 18 -0.13 17.24 -11.68
CA ALA A 18 0.69 18.30 -12.24
C ALA A 18 0.50 18.42 -13.77
N ARG A 19 0.44 17.29 -14.47
CA ARG A 19 0.23 17.27 -15.93
C ARG A 19 -1.15 17.79 -16.34
N LEU A 20 -2.19 17.39 -15.62
CA LEU A 20 -3.55 17.87 -15.86
C LEU A 20 -3.69 19.36 -15.57
N HIS A 21 -3.14 19.83 -14.46
CA HIS A 21 -3.13 21.25 -14.13
C HIS A 21 -2.41 22.08 -15.21
N LYS A 22 -1.23 21.64 -15.64
CA LYS A 22 -0.48 22.29 -16.73
C LYS A 22 -1.26 22.33 -18.05
N ALA A 23 -2.12 21.35 -18.30
CA ALA A 23 -3.00 21.29 -19.48
C ALA A 23 -4.28 22.15 -19.32
N GLY A 24 -4.44 22.89 -18.22
CA GLY A 24 -5.54 23.82 -17.99
C GLY A 24 -6.76 23.22 -17.28
N PHE A 25 -6.69 21.96 -16.81
CA PHE A 25 -7.78 21.40 -16.01
C PHE A 25 -7.78 21.97 -14.59
N GLN A 26 -8.97 22.16 -14.02
CA GLN A 26 -9.13 22.48 -12.61
C GLN A 26 -9.03 21.21 -11.79
N VAL A 27 -7.90 21.01 -11.13
CA VAL A 27 -7.61 19.80 -10.33
C VAL A 27 -7.61 20.13 -8.85
N ILE A 28 -8.36 19.35 -8.06
CA ILE A 28 -8.24 19.29 -6.61
C ILE A 28 -7.54 17.96 -6.29
N TYR A 29 -6.33 18.03 -5.77
CA TYR A 29 -5.55 16.86 -5.38
C TYR A 29 -5.80 16.53 -3.90
N SER A 30 -6.35 15.36 -3.61
CA SER A 30 -6.68 14.92 -2.26
C SER A 30 -5.71 13.84 -1.77
N VAL A 31 -5.24 13.99 -0.51
CA VAL A 31 -4.43 12.99 0.19
C VAL A 31 -4.99 12.72 1.59
N ALA A 32 -5.06 11.44 1.97
CA ALA A 32 -5.67 11.03 3.25
C ALA A 32 -4.84 11.39 4.50
N GLY A 33 -3.55 11.57 4.36
CA GLY A 33 -2.65 11.91 5.46
C GLY A 33 -1.26 12.30 4.94
N LEU A 34 -0.53 13.05 5.75
CA LEU A 34 0.69 13.69 5.29
C LEU A 34 1.91 13.15 6.01
N VAL A 35 2.76 12.47 5.26
CA VAL A 35 4.18 12.39 5.59
C VAL A 35 4.88 13.68 5.11
N ARG A 36 4.44 14.23 3.99
CA ARG A 36 4.91 15.48 3.39
C ARG A 36 3.82 16.04 2.45
N MET A 37 3.51 17.33 2.56
CA MET A 37 2.66 18.02 1.56
C MET A 37 3.32 17.94 0.19
N PRO A 38 2.60 17.50 -0.85
CA PRO A 38 3.14 17.57 -2.19
C PRO A 38 3.19 19.03 -2.65
N GLU A 39 4.31 19.42 -3.24
CA GLU A 39 4.45 20.68 -3.94
C GLU A 39 3.79 20.55 -5.31
N LEU A 40 2.57 21.04 -5.45
CA LEU A 40 1.78 21.04 -6.67
C LEU A 40 1.19 22.45 -6.88
N ASP A 41 1.13 22.88 -8.14
CA ASP A 41 0.53 24.16 -8.51
C ASP A 41 -1.01 24.14 -8.47
N CYS A 42 -1.64 22.96 -8.36
CA CYS A 42 -3.07 22.79 -8.21
C CYS A 42 -3.51 22.83 -6.73
N GLU A 43 -4.80 22.99 -6.49
CA GLU A 43 -5.39 22.93 -5.16
C GLU A 43 -5.08 21.58 -4.50
N VAL A 44 -4.59 21.58 -3.26
CA VAL A 44 -4.28 20.38 -2.47
C VAL A 44 -5.10 20.38 -1.19
N ILE A 45 -5.83 19.30 -0.96
CA ILE A 45 -6.55 19.07 0.30
C ILE A 45 -6.01 17.84 1.01
N SER A 46 -6.07 17.86 2.34
CA SER A 46 -5.59 16.76 3.17
C SER A 46 -6.62 16.35 4.22
N GLY A 47 -6.51 15.10 4.66
CA GLY A 47 -7.41 14.51 5.65
C GLY A 47 -8.53 13.67 5.05
N GLY A 48 -9.33 13.06 5.94
CA GLY A 48 -10.46 12.23 5.53
C GLY A 48 -11.68 13.07 5.14
N PHE A 49 -12.48 12.56 4.21
CA PHE A 49 -13.69 13.27 3.77
C PHE A 49 -14.78 13.33 4.84
N SER A 50 -14.69 12.56 5.92
CA SER A 50 -15.63 12.68 7.06
C SER A 50 -15.67 14.09 7.65
N GLN A 51 -14.62 14.89 7.52
CA GLN A 51 -14.59 16.31 7.95
C GLN A 51 -15.61 17.21 7.23
N PHE A 52 -16.10 16.78 6.07
CA PHE A 52 -17.13 17.47 5.27
C PHE A 52 -18.53 16.88 5.43
N ALA A 53 -18.69 15.89 6.33
CA ALA A 53 -19.99 15.28 6.58
C ALA A 53 -20.95 16.28 7.23
N PRO A 54 -22.22 16.34 6.79
CA PRO A 54 -23.22 17.18 7.46
C PRO A 54 -23.43 16.68 8.91
N GLU A 55 -23.61 17.60 9.86
CA GLU A 55 -23.82 17.30 11.31
C GLU A 55 -24.92 16.23 11.53
N ARG A 56 -26.02 16.31 10.79
CA ARG A 56 -27.13 15.34 10.85
C ARG A 56 -26.77 13.89 10.51
N VAL A 57 -25.61 13.65 9.88
CA VAL A 57 -25.12 12.32 9.49
C VAL A 57 -24.24 11.74 10.59
N LEU A 58 -23.57 12.57 11.36
CA LEU A 58 -22.70 12.16 12.46
C LEU A 58 -23.47 11.46 13.58
N ASP A 59 -24.79 11.74 13.69
CA ASP A 59 -25.68 11.18 14.72
C ASP A 59 -26.40 9.89 14.27
N LYS A 60 -26.17 9.41 13.04
CA LYS A 60 -26.84 8.22 12.50
C LYS A 60 -25.82 7.12 12.24
N GLU A 61 -25.93 6.01 12.97
CA GLU A 61 -25.08 4.81 12.84
C GLU A 61 -25.15 4.16 11.45
N GLU A 62 -26.22 4.39 10.68
CA GLU A 62 -26.45 3.74 9.37
C GLU A 62 -25.73 4.41 8.18
N GLN A 63 -25.14 5.61 8.33
CA GLN A 63 -24.52 6.33 7.22
C GLN A 63 -23.01 6.47 7.45
N ASN A 64 -22.22 6.00 6.46
CA ASN A 64 -20.75 6.17 6.51
C ASN A 64 -20.39 7.66 6.36
N PRO A 65 -19.83 8.30 7.42
CA PRO A 65 -19.50 9.74 7.38
C PRO A 65 -18.52 10.12 6.27
N SER A 66 -17.61 9.19 5.88
CA SER A 66 -16.65 9.43 4.81
C SER A 66 -17.32 9.51 3.44
N VAL A 67 -18.31 8.67 3.17
CA VAL A 67 -19.10 8.73 1.92
C VAL A 67 -19.96 9.98 1.90
N SER A 68 -20.69 10.25 2.98
CA SER A 68 -21.55 11.43 3.09
C SER A 68 -20.77 12.74 2.97
N GLY A 69 -19.59 12.80 3.57
CA GLY A 69 -18.69 13.94 3.48
C GLY A 69 -18.12 14.09 2.06
N LEU A 70 -17.76 13.00 1.40
CA LEU A 70 -17.32 13.05 0.00
C LEU A 70 -18.46 13.53 -0.92
N VAL A 71 -19.68 13.04 -0.76
CA VAL A 71 -20.88 13.53 -1.49
C VAL A 71 -21.07 15.03 -1.28
N SER A 72 -20.99 15.50 -0.04
CA SER A 72 -21.10 16.93 0.29
C SER A 72 -20.01 17.74 -0.40
N PHE A 73 -18.76 17.27 -0.34
CA PHE A 73 -17.62 17.90 -0.98
C PHE A 73 -17.79 18.01 -2.50
N LEU A 74 -18.18 16.90 -3.15
CA LEU A 74 -18.39 16.85 -4.61
C LEU A 74 -19.42 17.88 -5.07
N LYS A 75 -20.53 18.00 -4.34
CA LYS A 75 -21.59 18.98 -4.62
C LYS A 75 -21.13 20.43 -4.41
N THR A 76 -20.50 20.69 -3.26
CA THR A 76 -20.06 22.04 -2.88
C THR A 76 -18.97 22.55 -3.82
N GLN A 77 -18.03 21.68 -4.22
CA GLN A 77 -16.95 22.03 -5.12
C GLN A 77 -17.33 21.93 -6.61
N GLN A 78 -18.54 21.47 -6.94
CA GLN A 78 -18.99 21.26 -8.32
C GLN A 78 -18.02 20.35 -9.11
N VAL A 79 -17.62 19.25 -8.48
CA VAL A 79 -16.75 18.26 -9.10
C VAL A 79 -17.53 17.50 -10.17
N ALA A 80 -16.94 17.36 -11.36
CA ALA A 80 -17.55 16.65 -12.48
C ALA A 80 -16.96 15.25 -12.74
N LEU A 81 -15.81 14.96 -12.15
CA LEU A 81 -15.15 13.67 -12.28
C LEU A 81 -14.32 13.36 -11.01
N ILE A 82 -14.46 12.15 -10.50
CA ILE A 82 -13.46 11.58 -9.57
C ILE A 82 -12.43 10.81 -10.38
N LEU A 83 -11.15 11.07 -10.15
CA LEU A 83 -10.04 10.31 -10.68
C LEU A 83 -9.30 9.62 -9.53
N ASP A 84 -9.61 8.34 -9.31
CA ASP A 84 -8.99 7.50 -8.28
C ASP A 84 -7.61 7.03 -8.75
N VAL A 85 -6.55 7.63 -8.20
CA VAL A 85 -5.13 7.29 -8.42
C VAL A 85 -4.49 6.88 -7.09
N THR A 86 -5.29 6.36 -6.18
CA THR A 86 -4.82 5.89 -4.89
C THR A 86 -3.95 4.63 -5.04
N HIS A 87 -3.37 4.20 -3.95
CA HIS A 87 -2.64 2.93 -3.94
C HIS A 87 -3.62 1.77 -4.16
N PRO A 88 -3.29 0.71 -4.94
CA PRO A 88 -4.19 -0.42 -5.21
C PRO A 88 -4.78 -1.10 -3.97
N TYR A 89 -4.21 -0.88 -2.80
CA TYR A 89 -4.70 -1.40 -1.51
C TYR A 89 -5.50 -0.36 -0.69
N ALA A 90 -5.86 0.78 -1.27
CA ALA A 90 -6.70 1.79 -0.62
C ALA A 90 -8.19 1.45 -0.77
N VAL A 91 -8.58 0.22 -0.40
CA VAL A 91 -9.93 -0.34 -0.62
C VAL A 91 -11.02 0.61 -0.16
N ASN A 92 -10.95 1.09 1.07
CA ASN A 92 -11.97 1.98 1.64
C ASN A 92 -12.13 3.25 0.80
N MET A 93 -11.01 3.90 0.41
CA MET A 93 -11.10 5.15 -0.37
C MET A 93 -11.67 4.91 -1.76
N SER A 94 -11.22 3.85 -2.43
CA SER A 94 -11.74 3.48 -3.76
C SER A 94 -13.22 3.10 -3.72
N THR A 95 -13.66 2.42 -2.65
CA THR A 95 -15.09 2.10 -2.43
C THR A 95 -15.91 3.35 -2.19
N HIS A 96 -15.46 4.23 -1.29
CA HIS A 96 -16.15 5.49 -1.01
C HIS A 96 -16.23 6.40 -2.25
N ALA A 97 -15.19 6.38 -3.10
CA ALA A 97 -15.16 7.15 -4.33
C ALA A 97 -16.26 6.71 -5.31
N VAL A 98 -16.42 5.41 -5.54
CA VAL A 98 -17.47 4.85 -6.40
C VAL A 98 -18.84 5.17 -5.83
N GLN A 99 -19.08 4.88 -4.56
CA GLN A 99 -20.37 5.15 -3.90
C GLN A 99 -20.76 6.63 -3.93
N ALA A 100 -19.82 7.52 -3.68
CA ALA A 100 -20.07 8.96 -3.70
C ALA A 100 -20.34 9.47 -5.14
N ALA A 101 -19.59 8.96 -6.13
CA ALA A 101 -19.79 9.30 -7.53
C ALA A 101 -21.18 8.89 -8.03
N GLU A 102 -21.62 7.68 -7.70
CA GLU A 102 -22.97 7.17 -7.99
C GLU A 102 -24.04 8.06 -7.35
N ALA A 103 -23.89 8.41 -6.08
CA ALA A 103 -24.84 9.24 -5.34
C ALA A 103 -25.03 10.65 -5.92
N VAL A 104 -24.03 11.19 -6.61
CA VAL A 104 -24.10 12.51 -7.27
C VAL A 104 -24.14 12.42 -8.78
N GLN A 105 -24.20 11.21 -9.35
CA GLN A 105 -24.31 10.92 -10.77
C GLN A 105 -23.17 11.51 -11.63
N ILE A 106 -21.93 11.42 -11.13
CA ILE A 106 -20.73 11.77 -11.89
C ILE A 106 -19.89 10.53 -12.17
N PRO A 107 -19.03 10.52 -13.20
CA PRO A 107 -18.11 9.41 -13.43
C PRO A 107 -17.05 9.30 -12.33
N CYS A 108 -16.67 8.06 -12.01
CA CYS A 108 -15.49 7.72 -11.24
C CYS A 108 -14.53 6.93 -12.15
N TRP A 109 -13.39 7.52 -12.49
CA TRP A 109 -12.33 6.84 -13.24
C TRP A 109 -11.26 6.36 -12.32
N ARG A 110 -10.64 5.23 -12.66
CA ARG A 110 -9.55 4.66 -11.87
C ARG A 110 -8.30 4.46 -12.71
N PHE A 111 -7.17 4.88 -12.19
CA PHE A 111 -5.87 4.52 -12.70
C PHE A 111 -5.13 3.64 -11.70
N HIS A 112 -4.84 2.44 -12.10
CA HIS A 112 -3.91 1.56 -11.38
C HIS A 112 -2.84 1.05 -12.34
N ARG A 113 -1.59 1.35 -12.03
CA ARG A 113 -0.46 0.76 -12.75
C ARG A 113 -0.53 -0.76 -12.73
N PRO A 114 0.02 -1.46 -13.76
CA PRO A 114 0.11 -2.92 -13.77
C PRO A 114 0.73 -3.47 -12.48
N ALA A 115 0.27 -4.63 -12.06
CA ALA A 115 0.92 -5.38 -10.98
C ALA A 115 2.33 -5.80 -11.42
N TRP A 116 3.21 -6.06 -10.46
CA TRP A 116 4.44 -6.75 -10.79
C TRP A 116 4.12 -8.20 -11.16
N GLU A 117 4.83 -8.71 -12.13
CA GLU A 117 4.77 -10.09 -12.56
C GLU A 117 6.07 -10.80 -12.16
N MET A 118 5.94 -12.08 -11.81
CA MET A 118 7.08 -12.93 -11.49
C MET A 118 8.03 -13.03 -12.70
N GLN A 119 9.32 -12.87 -12.46
CA GLN A 119 10.36 -13.01 -13.47
C GLN A 119 11.21 -14.24 -13.21
N GLU A 120 12.03 -14.62 -14.18
CA GLU A 120 12.98 -15.72 -14.00
C GLU A 120 13.93 -15.42 -12.83
N GLY A 121 14.11 -16.39 -11.95
CA GLY A 121 14.88 -16.24 -10.72
C GLY A 121 14.12 -15.72 -9.51
N ASP A 122 12.88 -15.24 -9.67
CA ASP A 122 12.04 -14.86 -8.52
C ASP A 122 11.57 -16.09 -7.74
N ARG A 123 11.55 -15.95 -6.44
CA ARG A 123 11.01 -16.94 -5.50
C ARG A 123 9.81 -16.35 -4.77
N TRP A 124 8.68 -16.23 -5.46
CA TRP A 124 7.46 -15.62 -4.91
C TRP A 124 6.46 -16.67 -4.48
N SER A 125 5.89 -16.44 -3.29
CA SER A 125 4.68 -17.08 -2.81
C SER A 125 3.59 -16.00 -2.70
N SER A 126 2.44 -16.22 -3.35
CA SER A 126 1.34 -15.25 -3.38
C SER A 126 0.26 -15.63 -2.38
N PHE A 127 -0.24 -14.65 -1.62
CA PHE A 127 -1.25 -14.82 -0.58
C PHE A 127 -2.42 -13.87 -0.81
N VAL A 128 -3.62 -14.33 -0.52
CA VAL A 128 -4.84 -13.51 -0.69
C VAL A 128 -5.02 -12.54 0.47
N ASP A 129 -4.58 -12.93 1.67
CA ASP A 129 -4.71 -12.09 2.86
C ASP A 129 -3.52 -12.22 3.83
N TRP A 130 -3.57 -11.39 4.86
CA TRP A 130 -2.58 -11.32 5.92
C TRP A 130 -2.53 -12.63 6.75
N HIS A 131 -3.67 -13.23 7.02
CA HIS A 131 -3.76 -14.43 7.84
C HIS A 131 -3.07 -15.62 7.17
N GLU A 132 -3.37 -15.87 5.89
CA GLU A 132 -2.74 -16.93 5.09
C GLU A 132 -1.21 -16.73 5.04
N MET A 133 -0.76 -15.50 4.82
CA MET A 133 0.66 -15.17 4.80
C MET A 133 1.34 -15.48 6.13
N LEU A 134 0.72 -15.11 7.26
CA LEU A 134 1.28 -15.39 8.60
C LEU A 134 1.34 -16.89 8.89
N GLN A 135 0.38 -17.69 8.43
CA GLN A 135 0.44 -19.15 8.60
C GLN A 135 1.71 -19.73 7.96
N GLN A 136 2.06 -19.26 6.77
CA GLN A 136 3.28 -19.68 6.10
C GLN A 136 4.54 -19.13 6.78
N LEU A 137 4.48 -17.90 7.28
CA LEU A 137 5.60 -17.27 7.98
C LEU A 137 6.02 -18.05 9.24
N ARG A 138 5.09 -18.67 9.96
CA ARG A 138 5.36 -19.51 11.14
C ARG A 138 6.32 -20.67 10.89
N SER A 139 6.51 -21.09 9.65
CA SER A 139 7.44 -22.17 9.26
C SER A 139 8.81 -21.64 8.82
N ARG A 140 9.02 -20.32 8.84
CA ARG A 140 10.27 -19.66 8.43
C ARG A 140 11.13 -19.31 9.64
N GLN A 141 12.38 -18.98 9.36
CA GLN A 141 13.42 -18.61 10.33
C GLN A 141 14.19 -17.40 9.79
N GLY A 142 14.96 -16.74 10.67
CA GLY A 142 15.80 -15.60 10.29
C GLY A 142 15.04 -14.29 10.10
N GLY A 143 15.63 -13.37 9.37
CA GLY A 143 15.10 -12.02 9.17
C GLY A 143 13.92 -11.95 8.20
N VAL A 144 12.90 -11.18 8.55
CA VAL A 144 11.74 -10.88 7.72
C VAL A 144 11.62 -9.38 7.53
N LEU A 145 11.65 -8.91 6.28
CA LEU A 145 11.44 -7.49 5.97
C LEU A 145 9.97 -7.24 5.59
N LEU A 146 9.26 -6.51 6.46
CA LEU A 146 7.88 -6.07 6.18
C LEU A 146 7.88 -4.72 5.45
N THR A 147 7.33 -4.69 4.24
CA THR A 147 7.16 -3.46 3.43
C THR A 147 5.69 -3.19 3.09
N THR A 148 4.78 -3.70 3.91
CA THR A 148 3.31 -3.60 3.70
C THR A 148 2.71 -2.26 4.14
N GLY A 149 3.51 -1.40 4.76
CA GLY A 149 3.08 -0.11 5.30
C GLY A 149 2.68 -0.19 6.77
N GLN A 150 1.74 0.65 7.18
CA GLN A 150 1.26 0.68 8.57
C GLN A 150 0.51 -0.61 8.91
N LEU A 151 0.72 -1.11 10.12
CA LEU A 151 -0.06 -2.20 10.70
C LEU A 151 -1.18 -1.62 11.56
N THR A 152 -2.30 -2.34 11.62
CA THR A 152 -3.29 -2.18 12.67
C THR A 152 -2.85 -2.93 13.93
N GLN A 153 -3.46 -2.64 15.08
CA GLN A 153 -3.14 -3.38 16.31
C GLN A 153 -3.39 -4.88 16.13
N SER A 154 -4.50 -5.26 15.52
CA SER A 154 -4.82 -6.65 15.24
C SER A 154 -3.81 -7.36 14.35
N GLU A 155 -3.29 -6.68 13.31
CA GLU A 155 -2.24 -7.24 12.44
C GLU A 155 -0.91 -7.39 13.18
N LEU A 156 -0.59 -6.45 14.07
CA LEU A 156 0.60 -6.52 14.92
C LEU A 156 0.50 -7.71 15.90
N ASP A 157 -0.62 -7.84 16.59
CA ASP A 157 -0.85 -8.94 17.55
C ASP A 157 -0.73 -10.30 16.87
N GLN A 158 -1.34 -10.47 15.70
CA GLN A 158 -1.23 -11.69 14.89
C GLN A 158 0.22 -11.97 14.42
N LEU A 159 0.97 -10.93 14.07
CA LEU A 159 2.37 -11.04 13.69
C LEU A 159 3.22 -11.53 14.87
N MET A 160 3.03 -10.93 16.04
CA MET A 160 3.77 -11.32 17.25
C MET A 160 3.43 -12.74 17.70
N ASP A 161 2.20 -13.18 17.55
CA ASP A 161 1.80 -14.58 17.76
C ASP A 161 2.55 -15.52 16.81
N ALA A 162 2.69 -15.15 15.55
CA ALA A 162 3.43 -15.96 14.56
C ALA A 162 4.93 -16.04 14.89
N VAL A 163 5.54 -14.93 15.34
CA VAL A 163 6.94 -14.87 15.78
C VAL A 163 7.17 -15.78 17.00
N ASN A 164 6.30 -15.65 18.02
CA ASN A 164 6.39 -16.45 19.24
C ASN A 164 6.25 -17.96 18.98
N GLN A 165 5.31 -18.34 18.09
CA GLN A 165 5.11 -19.75 17.71
C GLN A 165 6.32 -20.32 16.93
N SER A 166 6.98 -19.49 16.11
CA SER A 166 8.22 -19.88 15.44
C SER A 166 9.35 -20.14 16.45
N ALA A 167 9.48 -19.30 17.48
CA ALA A 167 10.49 -19.44 18.54
C ALA A 167 10.32 -20.72 19.35
N VAL A 168 9.05 -21.09 19.71
CA VAL A 168 8.75 -22.34 20.44
C VAL A 168 9.17 -23.57 19.64
N LYS A 169 8.84 -23.63 18.35
CA LYS A 169 9.24 -24.74 17.48
C LYS A 169 10.77 -24.87 17.38
N THR A 170 11.47 -23.75 17.32
CA THR A 170 12.94 -23.71 17.27
C THR A 170 13.54 -24.34 18.54
N THR A 171 12.97 -24.03 19.71
CA THR A 171 13.44 -24.57 21.00
C THR A 171 13.14 -26.08 21.12
N GLU A 172 11.97 -26.57 20.67
CA GLU A 172 11.65 -28.00 20.69
C GLU A 172 12.55 -28.82 19.75
N LEU A 173 12.92 -28.29 18.59
CA LEU A 173 13.83 -28.94 17.65
C LEU A 173 15.26 -29.03 18.20
N SER A 174 15.70 -28.06 19.01
CA SER A 174 17.02 -28.06 19.63
C SER A 174 17.12 -29.07 20.79
N HIS A 175 16.06 -29.32 21.53
CA HIS A 175 16.02 -30.27 22.64
C HIS A 175 15.83 -31.74 22.19
N GLY A 176 15.33 -31.98 20.96
CA GLY A 176 15.04 -33.33 20.44
C GLY A 176 16.20 -34.08 19.79
N LYS A 177 17.39 -33.48 19.64
CA LYS A 177 18.55 -34.08 18.94
C LYS A 177 19.83 -33.99 19.72
N VAL A 178 19.92 -34.74 20.80
CA VAL A 178 21.23 -35.19 21.35
C VAL A 178 21.58 -36.53 20.72
N SER A 179 22.14 -36.51 19.51
CA SER A 179 22.88 -37.63 18.95
C SER A 179 24.17 -37.09 18.31
N GLN A 180 25.29 -37.65 18.79
CA GLN A 180 26.64 -37.30 18.44
C GLN A 180 26.91 -37.31 16.93
N GLY A 181 27.62 -36.25 16.46
CA GLY A 181 28.44 -36.29 15.25
C GLY A 181 27.89 -35.55 14.05
N SER A 182 28.01 -34.21 14.05
CA SER A 182 28.47 -33.40 12.91
C SER A 182 28.60 -31.93 13.34
N LEU A 183 29.79 -31.40 13.21
CA LEU A 183 30.19 -30.01 13.46
C LEU A 183 29.76 -29.13 12.26
N ASP A 184 28.51 -28.92 12.02
CA ASP A 184 27.99 -27.80 11.22
C ASP A 184 26.46 -27.79 11.26
N ARG A 185 25.88 -27.30 12.32
CA ARG A 185 24.46 -26.86 12.34
C ARG A 185 24.40 -25.60 13.20
N SER A 186 24.39 -24.46 12.51
CA SER A 186 23.88 -23.24 13.12
C SER A 186 22.51 -23.56 13.74
N GLU A 187 22.33 -23.24 15.01
CA GLU A 187 21.04 -23.39 15.67
C GLU A 187 20.00 -22.62 14.86
N PRO A 188 18.77 -23.14 14.72
CA PRO A 188 17.74 -22.45 13.97
C PRO A 188 17.45 -21.10 14.62
N GLU A 189 17.63 -20.01 13.86
CA GLU A 189 17.37 -18.67 14.35
C GLU A 189 15.86 -18.38 14.41
N PRO A 190 15.35 -17.80 15.51
CA PRO A 190 13.96 -17.38 15.56
C PRO A 190 13.67 -16.29 14.51
N LEU A 191 12.41 -16.11 14.17
CA LEU A 191 11.99 -15.02 13.30
C LEU A 191 12.35 -13.66 13.92
N ARG A 192 12.95 -12.80 13.12
CA ARG A 192 13.27 -11.41 13.48
C ARG A 192 12.56 -10.48 12.48
N ILE A 193 11.82 -9.52 12.99
CA ILE A 193 11.04 -8.63 12.14
C ILE A 193 11.75 -7.29 11.96
N VAL A 194 11.97 -6.93 10.71
CA VAL A 194 12.39 -5.60 10.28
C VAL A 194 11.20 -4.96 9.58
N MET A 195 10.63 -3.91 10.17
CA MET A 195 9.48 -3.20 9.60
C MET A 195 9.93 -1.88 8.99
N ARG A 196 9.63 -1.66 7.70
CA ARG A 196 9.96 -0.40 7.03
C ARG A 196 8.71 0.37 6.62
N THR A 197 8.63 1.63 7.08
CA THR A 197 7.53 2.54 6.76
C THR A 197 8.02 3.96 6.46
N ALA A 198 7.24 4.72 5.69
CA ALA A 198 7.55 6.11 5.38
C ALA A 198 7.24 7.07 6.55
N ALA A 199 6.30 6.70 7.42
CA ALA A 199 5.91 7.46 8.61
C ALA A 199 6.10 6.61 9.86
N PRO A 200 6.21 7.20 11.06
CA PRO A 200 6.18 6.48 12.32
C PRO A 200 4.98 5.53 12.40
N SER A 201 5.17 4.41 13.08
CA SER A 201 4.08 3.47 13.31
C SER A 201 2.93 4.15 14.05
N ARG A 202 1.69 3.78 13.71
CA ARG A 202 0.48 4.25 14.40
C ARG A 202 0.16 3.44 15.65
N VAL A 203 0.77 2.27 15.77
CA VAL A 203 0.68 1.38 16.92
C VAL A 203 2.05 1.35 17.60
N GLU A 204 2.05 1.12 18.90
CA GLU A 204 3.30 0.94 19.67
C GLU A 204 3.94 -0.38 19.25
N LEU A 205 5.19 -0.31 18.75
CA LEU A 205 5.91 -1.48 18.29
C LEU A 205 6.67 -2.10 19.47
N PRO A 206 6.60 -3.44 19.65
CA PRO A 206 7.46 -4.17 20.58
C PRO A 206 8.94 -4.00 20.25
N GLU A 207 9.81 -4.14 21.27
CA GLU A 207 11.28 -4.00 21.11
C GLU A 207 11.89 -5.02 20.13
N GLU A 208 11.21 -6.16 19.94
CA GLU A 208 11.60 -7.22 19.01
C GLU A 208 11.44 -6.83 17.54
N ILE A 209 10.69 -5.75 17.24
CA ILE A 209 10.53 -5.25 15.88
C ILE A 209 11.53 -4.13 15.62
N HIS A 210 12.50 -4.41 14.75
CA HIS A 210 13.40 -3.36 14.28
C HIS A 210 12.69 -2.46 13.26
N TRP A 211 12.41 -1.20 13.65
CA TRP A 211 11.71 -0.26 12.78
C TRP A 211 12.67 0.65 12.02
N ILE A 212 12.47 0.71 10.70
CA ILE A 212 13.22 1.58 9.77
C ILE A 212 12.27 2.62 9.15
N LYS A 213 12.56 3.89 9.34
CA LYS A 213 11.89 4.97 8.60
C LYS A 213 12.62 5.22 7.29
N ALA A 214 11.95 4.96 6.16
CA ALA A 214 12.51 5.25 4.85
C ALA A 214 11.43 5.62 3.83
N ILE A 215 11.77 6.58 2.97
CA ILE A 215 10.90 7.07 1.90
C ILE A 215 11.62 6.80 0.58
N GLY A 216 10.93 6.10 -0.35
CA GLY A 216 11.49 5.83 -1.67
C GLY A 216 11.72 7.08 -2.54
N PRO A 217 12.35 6.96 -3.69
CA PRO A 217 12.62 5.70 -4.39
C PRO A 217 13.74 4.87 -3.75
N PHE A 218 13.66 3.54 -3.93
CA PHE A 218 14.64 2.60 -3.44
C PHE A 218 15.35 1.94 -4.62
N ASP A 219 16.67 2.03 -4.68
CA ASP A 219 17.48 1.33 -5.68
C ASP A 219 17.85 -0.09 -5.24
N ALA A 220 18.18 -0.95 -6.17
CA ALA A 220 18.45 -2.36 -5.92
C ALA A 220 19.70 -2.61 -5.07
N ASP A 221 20.74 -1.78 -5.21
CA ASP A 221 22.03 -1.97 -4.50
C ASP A 221 21.87 -1.65 -3.00
N ASN A 222 21.20 -0.54 -2.67
CA ASN A 222 20.89 -0.20 -1.28
C ASN A 222 19.91 -1.20 -0.65
N GLU A 223 18.93 -1.69 -1.43
CA GLU A 223 18.03 -2.75 -0.96
C GLU A 223 18.81 -4.04 -0.69
N LYS A 224 19.75 -4.42 -1.56
CA LYS A 224 20.61 -5.59 -1.36
C LYS A 224 21.41 -5.48 -0.07
N ALA A 225 22.08 -4.35 0.14
CA ALA A 225 22.84 -4.09 1.35
C ALA A 225 21.97 -4.20 2.62
N LEU A 226 20.75 -3.65 2.60
CA LEU A 226 19.80 -3.75 3.71
C LEU A 226 19.38 -5.20 3.97
N LEU A 227 19.09 -5.98 2.92
CA LEU A 227 18.70 -7.39 3.07
C LEU A 227 19.85 -8.22 3.67
N GLU A 228 21.08 -7.98 3.25
CA GLU A 228 22.28 -8.65 3.78
C GLU A 228 22.57 -8.23 5.23
N GLU A 229 22.56 -6.91 5.53
CA GLU A 229 22.83 -6.36 6.87
C GLU A 229 21.90 -6.94 7.95
N HIS A 230 20.63 -7.07 7.60
CA HIS A 230 19.62 -7.58 8.54
C HIS A 230 19.39 -9.10 8.44
N GLY A 231 20.15 -9.81 7.62
CA GLY A 231 20.03 -11.26 7.44
C GLY A 231 18.61 -11.67 6.99
N ILE A 232 18.04 -10.91 6.06
CA ILE A 232 16.66 -11.12 5.59
C ILE A 232 16.57 -12.40 4.75
N GLN A 233 15.63 -13.28 5.11
CA GLN A 233 15.31 -14.51 4.40
C GLN A 233 13.97 -14.43 3.68
N VAL A 234 13.08 -13.54 4.13
CA VAL A 234 11.76 -13.33 3.54
C VAL A 234 11.46 -11.83 3.42
N VAL A 235 11.03 -11.39 2.25
CA VAL A 235 10.49 -10.04 2.04
C VAL A 235 8.98 -10.12 1.90
N VAL A 236 8.24 -9.49 2.80
CA VAL A 236 6.78 -9.37 2.70
C VAL A 236 6.42 -8.06 2.00
N SER A 237 5.67 -8.16 0.91
CA SER A 237 5.33 -7.02 0.06
C SER A 237 3.90 -7.06 -0.44
N LYS A 238 3.28 -5.89 -0.55
CA LYS A 238 2.08 -5.68 -1.36
C LYS A 238 2.45 -5.58 -2.83
N ASN A 239 1.68 -6.18 -3.74
CA ASN A 239 1.90 -6.05 -5.19
C ASN A 239 1.49 -4.66 -5.69
N SER A 240 2.33 -3.66 -5.40
CA SER A 240 2.01 -2.26 -5.74
C SER A 240 2.31 -1.88 -7.20
N GLY A 241 3.14 -2.64 -7.92
CA GLY A 241 3.47 -2.40 -9.34
C GLY A 241 4.32 -1.15 -9.62
N GLY A 242 4.87 -0.49 -8.60
CA GLY A 242 5.57 0.79 -8.79
C GLY A 242 7.07 0.67 -8.94
N LYS A 243 7.66 1.35 -9.94
CA LYS A 243 9.11 1.39 -10.14
C LYS A 243 9.88 1.90 -8.92
N ALA A 244 9.33 2.88 -8.20
CA ALA A 244 9.98 3.48 -7.03
C ALA A 244 10.22 2.51 -5.86
N THR A 245 9.58 1.35 -5.86
CA THR A 245 9.68 0.35 -4.78
C THR A 245 9.98 -1.05 -5.32
N GLN A 246 10.36 -1.16 -6.59
CA GLN A 246 10.71 -2.43 -7.24
C GLN A 246 12.09 -2.95 -6.77
N GLY A 247 13.01 -2.06 -6.44
CA GLY A 247 14.39 -2.40 -6.06
C GLY A 247 14.52 -3.53 -5.05
N LYS A 248 13.59 -3.63 -4.09
CA LYS A 248 13.54 -4.73 -3.10
C LYS A 248 13.28 -6.11 -3.74
N LEU A 249 12.53 -6.17 -4.86
CA LEU A 249 12.26 -7.41 -5.58
C LEU A 249 13.48 -7.81 -6.40
N ASP A 250 14.12 -6.83 -7.03
CA ASP A 250 15.35 -7.04 -7.79
C ASP A 250 16.48 -7.51 -6.86
N ALA A 251 16.61 -6.91 -5.68
CA ALA A 251 17.55 -7.33 -4.63
C ALA A 251 17.23 -8.73 -4.11
N ALA A 252 15.97 -9.03 -3.79
CA ALA A 252 15.54 -10.36 -3.35
C ALA A 252 15.87 -11.43 -4.38
N ARG A 253 15.59 -11.17 -5.68
CA ARG A 253 15.95 -12.06 -6.78
C ARG A 253 17.45 -12.31 -6.85
N ALA A 254 18.27 -11.25 -6.79
CA ALA A 254 19.73 -11.34 -6.85
C ALA A 254 20.33 -12.17 -5.69
N LEU A 255 19.70 -12.15 -4.52
CA LEU A 255 20.12 -12.89 -3.33
C LEU A 255 19.41 -14.24 -3.16
N GLY A 256 18.46 -14.60 -4.04
CA GLY A 256 17.66 -15.82 -3.91
C GLY A 256 16.71 -15.82 -2.70
N ILE A 257 16.36 -14.63 -2.19
CA ILE A 257 15.48 -14.44 -1.04
C ILE A 257 14.02 -14.65 -1.45
N GLU A 258 13.23 -15.31 -0.59
CA GLU A 258 11.82 -15.56 -0.83
C GLU A 258 11.01 -14.26 -0.66
N VAL A 259 10.03 -14.04 -1.56
CA VAL A 259 9.11 -12.89 -1.49
C VAL A 259 7.70 -13.40 -1.22
N PHE A 260 7.14 -12.99 -0.09
CA PHE A 260 5.73 -13.18 0.26
C PHE A 260 4.93 -12.01 -0.31
N MET A 261 4.24 -12.26 -1.41
CA MET A 261 3.52 -11.25 -2.15
C MET A 261 2.03 -11.28 -1.82
N LEU A 262 1.55 -10.25 -1.12
CA LEU A 262 0.11 -10.06 -0.93
C LEU A 262 -0.54 -9.63 -2.25
N GLN A 263 -1.57 -10.37 -2.67
CA GLN A 263 -2.35 -10.08 -3.86
C GLN A 263 -3.11 -8.77 -3.72
N ARG A 264 -3.44 -8.14 -4.84
CA ARG A 264 -4.29 -6.95 -4.83
C ARG A 264 -5.70 -7.34 -4.42
N PRO A 265 -6.33 -6.57 -3.54
CA PRO A 265 -7.73 -6.77 -3.21
C PRO A 265 -8.62 -6.44 -4.42
N GLU A 266 -9.78 -7.08 -4.48
CA GLU A 266 -10.84 -6.68 -5.39
C GLU A 266 -11.39 -5.30 -4.99
N LEU A 267 -11.68 -4.49 -5.99
CA LEU A 267 -12.23 -3.15 -5.81
C LEU A 267 -13.57 -3.03 -6.56
N PRO A 268 -14.49 -2.21 -6.07
CA PRO A 268 -15.72 -1.92 -6.82
C PRO A 268 -15.40 -1.43 -8.23
N GLU A 269 -16.24 -1.77 -9.17
CA GLU A 269 -16.09 -1.34 -10.56
C GLU A 269 -16.16 0.18 -10.67
N ALA A 270 -15.17 0.78 -11.32
CA ALA A 270 -15.17 2.19 -11.68
C ALA A 270 -15.81 2.39 -13.05
N THR A 271 -16.32 3.57 -13.34
CA THR A 271 -16.92 3.89 -14.66
C THR A 271 -15.94 3.61 -15.80
N ARG A 272 -14.65 3.82 -15.56
CA ARG A 272 -13.52 3.45 -16.44
C ARG A 272 -12.29 3.11 -15.61
N SER A 273 -11.51 2.17 -16.12
CA SER A 273 -10.22 1.80 -15.53
C SER A 273 -9.11 1.90 -16.56
N PHE A 274 -7.95 2.36 -16.12
CA PHE A 274 -6.75 2.57 -16.93
C PHE A 274 -5.54 1.96 -16.25
N SER A 275 -4.62 1.43 -17.04
CA SER A 275 -3.31 0.94 -16.58
C SER A 275 -2.15 1.83 -17.00
N ASP A 276 -2.41 2.80 -17.90
CA ASP A 276 -1.46 3.77 -18.42
C ASP A 276 -1.95 5.21 -18.15
N PRO A 277 -1.16 6.06 -17.48
CA PRO A 277 -1.53 7.45 -17.21
C PRO A 277 -1.66 8.29 -18.49
N ASP A 278 -1.01 7.90 -19.60
CA ASP A 278 -1.14 8.57 -20.88
C ASP A 278 -2.53 8.36 -21.48
N GLN A 279 -3.12 7.19 -21.29
CA GLN A 279 -4.50 6.91 -21.70
C GLN A 279 -5.50 7.76 -20.91
N VAL A 280 -5.32 7.92 -19.60
CA VAL A 280 -6.16 8.82 -18.79
C VAL A 280 -6.11 10.24 -19.34
N PHE A 281 -4.90 10.73 -19.59
CA PHE A 281 -4.70 12.08 -20.11
C PHE A 281 -5.31 12.27 -21.50
N ALA A 282 -5.07 11.34 -22.42
CA ALA A 282 -5.61 11.38 -23.78
C ALA A 282 -7.17 11.38 -23.78
N GLU A 283 -7.77 10.55 -22.94
CA GLU A 283 -9.23 10.48 -22.82
C GLU A 283 -9.83 11.77 -22.26
N LEU A 284 -9.19 12.41 -21.28
CA LEU A 284 -9.61 13.70 -20.74
C LEU A 284 -9.51 14.83 -21.79
N ILE A 285 -8.43 14.84 -22.57
CA ILE A 285 -8.26 15.81 -23.66
C ILE A 285 -9.31 15.58 -24.77
N ALA A 286 -9.55 14.32 -25.19
CA ALA A 286 -10.50 13.99 -26.24
C ALA A 286 -11.95 14.38 -25.91
N ARG A 287 -12.34 14.31 -24.64
CA ARG A 287 -13.65 14.73 -24.17
C ARG A 287 -13.80 16.25 -24.08
N GLY A 288 -12.71 16.97 -24.29
CA GLY A 288 -12.66 18.41 -24.15
C GLY A 288 -12.89 18.85 -22.71
N VAL A 289 -12.65 20.12 -22.44
CA VAL A 289 -12.92 20.78 -21.12
C VAL A 289 -14.42 20.81 -20.78
N HIS A 290 -15.23 20.01 -21.41
CA HIS A 290 -16.70 19.88 -21.32
C HIS A 290 -17.15 18.62 -20.55
N LEU A 291 -16.42 18.26 -19.48
CA LEU A 291 -17.03 17.43 -18.44
C LEU A 291 -18.06 18.24 -17.67
#